data_087f38b609bb010c1cb6913bf8260d7b
#
_entry.id   087f38b609bb010c1cb6913bf8260d7b
#
_cell.length_a   1.000
_cell.length_b   1.000
_cell.length_c   1.000
_cell.angle_alpha   90.00
_cell.angle_beta   90.00
_cell.angle_gamma   90.00
#
_symmetry.space_group_name_H-M   'P 1'
#
loop_
_entity.id
_entity.type
_entity.pdbx_description
1 polymer ?
#
loop_
_entity_poly.entity_id
_entity_poly.type
_entity_poly.pdbx_seq_one_letter_code
_entity_poly.pdbx_strand_id
1 'polypeptide(L)'
;MRKNSQINISTLLKRFSIEEIEKQLIYNYIIVNNLDYTQSAFLVEYFNNYIASESLSKSIEELNHYSFEDITNDMELLIPVKDRKTNGAFFTPSYIVDYIIETVNPQYNNKVIDLSCGSGAFILGLLKYYVSNHKKTVIQCIKDNIYGVDILDYNIKRCKLLIVLFGLIHNEIVVEEDINIHVADSLKKKWEMKFDVVVGNPPYVKFQDLDENVR
;
A
#
# COMPACT_ATOMS: atom_id res chain seq x y z
N MET A 1 14.88 4.57 -15.18
CA MET A 1 15.05 4.02 -13.83
C MET A 1 14.23 2.73 -13.58
N ARG A 2 12.92 2.64 -14.00
CA ARG A 2 12.08 1.42 -13.76
C ARG A 2 12.63 0.08 -14.29
N LYS A 3 13.46 0.06 -15.35
CA LYS A 3 13.98 -1.20 -15.91
C LYS A 3 14.96 -1.94 -14.98
N ASN A 4 15.75 -1.21 -14.19
CA ASN A 4 16.76 -1.84 -13.34
C ASN A 4 16.13 -2.48 -12.07
N SER A 5 15.16 -1.80 -11.41
CA SER A 5 14.48 -2.36 -10.24
C SER A 5 13.67 -3.61 -10.62
N GLN A 6 12.97 -3.62 -11.74
CA GLN A 6 12.25 -4.81 -12.21
C GLN A 6 13.19 -6.01 -12.45
N ILE A 7 14.36 -5.79 -13.03
CA ILE A 7 15.35 -6.85 -13.26
C ILE A 7 15.86 -7.37 -11.92
N ASN A 8 16.17 -6.50 -10.98
CA ASN A 8 16.73 -6.87 -9.68
C ASN A 8 15.71 -7.61 -8.80
N ILE A 9 14.49 -7.09 -8.63
CA ILE A 9 13.40 -7.77 -7.90
C ILE A 9 13.08 -9.13 -8.53
N SER A 10 13.01 -9.23 -9.86
CA SER A 10 12.78 -10.50 -10.57
C SER A 10 13.90 -11.51 -10.35
N THR A 11 15.12 -11.04 -10.15
CA THR A 11 16.27 -11.91 -9.83
C THR A 11 16.21 -12.38 -8.38
N LEU A 12 15.81 -11.51 -7.46
CA LEU A 12 15.62 -11.84 -6.04
C LEU A 12 14.52 -12.89 -5.86
N LEU A 13 13.41 -12.76 -6.57
CA LEU A 13 12.29 -13.72 -6.54
C LEU A 13 12.65 -15.15 -7.00
N LYS A 14 13.80 -15.34 -7.65
CA LYS A 14 14.31 -16.68 -7.98
C LYS A 14 15.04 -17.37 -6.81
N ARG A 15 15.41 -16.60 -5.78
CA ARG A 15 16.28 -17.04 -4.67
C ARG A 15 15.61 -16.92 -3.31
N PHE A 16 14.69 -16.00 -3.16
CA PHE A 16 14.03 -15.64 -1.91
C PHE A 16 12.52 -15.60 -2.10
N SER A 17 11.78 -15.88 -1.04
CA SER A 17 10.33 -15.74 -1.03
C SER A 17 9.90 -14.26 -1.09
N ILE A 18 8.65 -14.04 -1.49
CA ILE A 18 8.06 -12.69 -1.48
C ILE A 18 8.12 -12.07 -0.09
N GLU A 19 7.83 -12.86 0.95
CA GLU A 19 7.83 -12.39 2.34
C GLU A 19 9.24 -11.97 2.80
N GLU A 20 10.28 -12.75 2.47
CA GLU A 20 11.66 -12.39 2.83
C GLU A 20 12.08 -11.09 2.15
N ILE A 21 11.78 -10.93 0.86
CA ILE A 21 12.12 -9.72 0.11
C ILE A 21 11.35 -8.51 0.68
N GLU A 22 10.06 -8.66 0.93
CA GLU A 22 9.20 -7.62 1.48
C GLU A 22 9.71 -7.13 2.84
N LYS A 23 9.95 -8.06 3.78
CA LYS A 23 10.47 -7.71 5.10
C LYS A 23 11.84 -7.04 5.03
N GLN A 24 12.73 -7.53 4.15
CA GLN A 24 14.07 -6.95 4.01
C GLN A 24 14.01 -5.54 3.37
N LEU A 25 13.15 -5.32 2.39
CA LEU A 25 12.94 -3.99 1.79
C LEU A 25 12.52 -2.96 2.85
N ILE A 26 11.49 -3.31 3.64
CA ILE A 26 10.98 -2.43 4.71
C ILE A 26 12.04 -2.25 5.80
N TYR A 27 12.75 -3.31 6.20
CA TYR A 27 13.80 -3.21 7.20
C TYR A 27 14.93 -2.27 6.76
N ASN A 28 15.45 -2.44 5.53
CA ASN A 28 16.48 -1.58 4.98
C ASN A 28 16.00 -0.13 4.89
N TYR A 29 14.76 0.09 4.46
CA TYR A 29 14.18 1.43 4.39
C TYR A 29 14.14 2.11 5.78
N ILE A 30 13.69 1.38 6.80
CA ILE A 30 13.63 1.86 8.19
C ILE A 30 15.03 2.26 8.67
N ILE A 31 16.03 1.41 8.47
CA ILE A 31 17.40 1.66 8.91
C ILE A 31 18.03 2.87 8.19
N VAL A 32 17.91 2.93 6.86
CA VAL A 32 18.48 4.02 6.07
C VAL A 32 17.86 5.38 6.40
N ASN A 33 16.57 5.40 6.71
CA ASN A 33 15.85 6.62 7.06
C ASN A 33 15.85 6.92 8.57
N ASN A 34 16.61 6.15 9.39
CA ASN A 34 16.71 6.31 10.84
C ASN A 34 15.34 6.33 11.55
N LEU A 35 14.40 5.50 11.09
CA LEU A 35 13.08 5.39 11.70
C LEU A 35 13.11 4.43 12.88
N ASP A 36 12.46 4.78 13.98
CA ASP A 36 12.33 3.91 15.15
C ASP A 36 11.03 3.10 15.08
N TYR A 37 11.09 1.92 14.50
CA TYR A 37 9.94 1.03 14.38
C TYR A 37 9.50 0.41 15.71
N THR A 38 10.35 0.46 16.77
CA THR A 38 10.02 -0.12 18.07
C THR A 38 8.87 0.62 18.77
N GLN A 39 8.58 1.84 18.35
CA GLN A 39 7.44 2.61 18.82
C GLN A 39 6.09 2.12 18.26
N SER A 40 6.10 1.33 17.18
CA SER A 40 4.89 0.79 16.56
C SER A 40 4.70 -0.69 16.90
N ALA A 41 3.67 -1.00 17.69
CA ALA A 41 3.33 -2.39 18.02
C ALA A 41 3.09 -3.23 16.75
N PHE A 42 2.48 -2.63 15.71
CA PHE A 42 2.27 -3.26 14.41
C PHE A 42 3.59 -3.69 13.76
N LEU A 43 4.59 -2.80 13.71
CA LEU A 43 5.87 -3.12 13.09
C LEU A 43 6.72 -4.05 13.94
N VAL A 44 6.63 -3.96 15.28
CA VAL A 44 7.28 -4.93 16.18
C VAL A 44 6.73 -6.33 15.92
N GLU A 45 5.43 -6.50 15.77
CA GLU A 45 4.82 -7.78 15.44
C GLU A 45 5.17 -8.22 14.00
N TYR A 46 5.14 -7.31 13.03
CA TYR A 46 5.51 -7.59 11.65
C TYR A 46 6.93 -8.16 11.53
N PHE A 47 7.88 -7.65 12.32
CA PHE A 47 9.26 -8.12 12.36
C PHE A 47 9.50 -9.22 13.40
N ASN A 48 8.47 -9.73 14.07
CA ASN A 48 8.64 -10.80 15.05
C ASN A 48 9.32 -12.01 14.38
N ASN A 49 10.39 -12.52 15.03
CA ASN A 49 11.25 -13.60 14.52
C ASN A 49 11.92 -13.31 13.16
N TYR A 50 11.90 -12.08 12.68
CA TYR A 50 12.62 -11.73 11.47
C TYR A 50 14.12 -11.66 11.71
N ILE A 51 14.88 -12.36 10.86
CA ILE A 51 16.35 -12.31 10.86
C ILE A 51 16.79 -11.77 9.50
N ALA A 52 17.44 -10.60 9.52
CA ALA A 52 17.93 -9.97 8.31
C ALA A 52 18.97 -10.86 7.59
N SER A 53 18.77 -11.07 6.31
CA SER A 53 19.71 -11.82 5.48
C SER A 53 20.78 -10.89 4.92
N GLU A 54 22.04 -11.09 5.28
CA GLU A 54 23.15 -10.25 4.79
C GLU A 54 23.23 -10.25 3.25
N SER A 55 23.02 -11.41 2.61
CA SER A 55 23.08 -11.51 1.15
C SER A 55 21.91 -10.81 0.46
N LEU A 56 20.71 -10.84 1.07
CA LEU A 56 19.53 -10.17 0.56
C LEU A 56 19.64 -8.65 0.82
N SER A 57 20.10 -8.24 2.00
CA SER A 57 20.35 -6.82 2.35
C SER A 57 21.27 -6.16 1.34
N LYS A 58 22.44 -6.76 1.07
CA LYS A 58 23.37 -6.24 0.05
C LYS A 58 22.73 -6.10 -1.33
N SER A 59 21.95 -7.10 -1.75
CA SER A 59 21.28 -7.04 -3.04
C SER A 59 20.19 -5.94 -3.12
N ILE A 60 19.51 -5.67 -2.00
CA ILE A 60 18.53 -4.59 -1.90
C ILE A 60 19.23 -3.22 -1.84
N GLU A 61 20.34 -3.09 -1.15
CA GLU A 61 21.15 -1.87 -1.12
C GLU A 61 21.59 -1.45 -2.53
N GLU A 62 21.92 -2.41 -3.40
CA GLU A 62 22.27 -2.14 -4.80
C GLU A 62 21.11 -1.53 -5.63
N LEU A 63 19.86 -1.63 -5.17
CA LEU A 63 18.73 -0.96 -5.82
C LEU A 63 18.79 0.56 -5.68
N ASN A 64 19.47 1.07 -4.64
CA ASN A 64 19.54 2.49 -4.27
C ASN A 64 18.14 3.13 -4.12
N HIS A 65 17.19 2.37 -3.61
CA HIS A 65 15.80 2.78 -3.39
C HIS A 65 15.63 3.22 -1.93
N TYR A 66 15.61 4.53 -1.70
CA TYR A 66 15.59 5.10 -0.36
C TYR A 66 14.39 6.01 -0.08
N SER A 67 13.60 6.30 -1.11
CA SER A 67 12.38 7.09 -0.95
C SER A 67 11.17 6.19 -0.61
N PHE A 68 10.17 6.78 0.00
CA PHE A 68 8.90 6.07 0.25
C PHE A 68 8.22 5.64 -1.05
N GLU A 69 8.38 6.41 -2.12
CA GLU A 69 7.84 6.06 -3.44
C GLU A 69 8.56 4.84 -4.04
N ASP A 70 9.87 4.71 -3.84
CA ASP A 70 10.62 3.53 -4.28
C ASP A 70 10.09 2.27 -3.59
N ILE A 71 9.90 2.32 -2.25
CA ILE A 71 9.36 1.19 -1.49
C ILE A 71 7.95 0.82 -1.97
N THR A 72 7.07 1.78 -2.19
CA THR A 72 5.72 1.49 -2.69
C THR A 72 5.75 0.85 -4.08
N ASN A 73 6.64 1.31 -4.97
CA ASN A 73 6.82 0.73 -6.31
C ASN A 73 7.40 -0.70 -6.23
N ASP A 74 8.36 -0.95 -5.34
CA ASP A 74 8.96 -2.28 -5.16
C ASP A 74 7.94 -3.28 -4.61
N MET A 75 7.10 -2.87 -3.65
CA MET A 75 6.00 -3.69 -3.13
C MET A 75 5.03 -4.13 -4.24
N GLU A 76 4.73 -3.26 -5.19
CA GLU A 76 3.89 -3.61 -6.34
C GLU A 76 4.55 -4.68 -7.24
N LEU A 77 5.87 -4.65 -7.37
CA LEU A 77 6.60 -5.67 -8.15
C LEU A 77 6.56 -7.06 -7.49
N LEU A 78 6.30 -7.13 -6.19
CA LEU A 78 6.16 -8.38 -5.43
C LEU A 78 4.77 -9.03 -5.56
N ILE A 79 3.81 -8.40 -6.22
CA ILE A 79 2.49 -9.01 -6.47
C ILE A 79 2.66 -10.21 -7.42
N PRO A 80 2.17 -11.41 -7.06
CA PRO A 80 2.29 -12.58 -7.89
C PRO A 80 1.68 -12.38 -9.29
N VAL A 81 2.38 -12.83 -10.34
CA VAL A 81 1.91 -12.69 -11.74
C VAL A 81 0.55 -13.36 -11.96
N LYS A 82 0.27 -14.46 -11.24
CA LYS A 82 -1.02 -15.15 -11.27
C LYS A 82 -2.13 -14.19 -10.81
N ASP A 83 -1.93 -13.51 -9.70
CA ASP A 83 -2.93 -12.62 -9.11
C ASP A 83 -3.16 -11.39 -9.97
N ARG A 84 -2.11 -10.84 -10.61
CA ARG A 84 -2.26 -9.77 -11.59
C ARG A 84 -3.18 -10.16 -12.75
N LYS A 85 -3.05 -11.38 -13.26
CA LYS A 85 -3.86 -11.87 -14.40
C LYS A 85 -5.27 -12.25 -13.96
N THR A 86 -5.42 -12.96 -12.86
CA THR A 86 -6.71 -13.48 -12.40
C THR A 86 -7.60 -12.39 -11.82
N ASN A 87 -7.01 -11.47 -11.07
CA ASN A 87 -7.75 -10.40 -10.38
C ASN A 87 -7.72 -9.07 -11.13
N GLY A 88 -7.13 -9.01 -12.33
CA GLY A 88 -7.04 -7.77 -13.11
C GLY A 88 -6.34 -6.63 -12.39
N ALA A 89 -5.43 -6.96 -11.43
CA ALA A 89 -4.76 -5.99 -10.61
C ALA A 89 -3.65 -5.27 -11.41
N PHE A 90 -3.86 -4.02 -11.73
CA PHE A 90 -2.90 -3.16 -12.40
C PHE A 90 -2.47 -2.03 -11.46
N PHE A 91 -1.16 -1.83 -11.37
CA PHE A 91 -0.61 -0.70 -10.65
C PHE A 91 -1.03 0.63 -11.30
N THR A 92 -1.45 1.57 -10.47
CA THR A 92 -1.72 2.94 -10.89
C THR A 92 -0.51 3.81 -10.57
N PRO A 93 0.20 4.34 -11.59
CA PRO A 93 1.34 5.21 -11.35
C PRO A 93 1.00 6.42 -10.48
N SER A 94 1.93 6.81 -9.59
CA SER A 94 1.72 7.91 -8.62
C SER A 94 1.24 9.20 -9.29
N TYR A 95 1.80 9.58 -10.44
CA TYR A 95 1.40 10.81 -11.15
C TYR A 95 -0.07 10.78 -11.65
N ILE A 96 -0.63 9.58 -11.94
CA ILE A 96 -2.05 9.43 -12.31
C ILE A 96 -2.91 9.54 -11.05
N VAL A 97 -2.48 8.92 -9.95
CA VAL A 97 -3.15 9.04 -8.64
C VAL A 97 -3.23 10.49 -8.22
N ASP A 98 -2.11 11.19 -8.26
CA ASP A 98 -2.00 12.60 -7.87
C ASP A 98 -2.91 13.46 -8.76
N TYR A 99 -2.89 13.29 -10.08
CA TYR A 99 -3.76 14.01 -11.01
C TYR A 99 -5.25 13.80 -10.72
N ILE A 100 -5.66 12.55 -10.43
CA ILE A 100 -7.06 12.24 -10.11
C ILE A 100 -7.46 12.90 -8.80
N ILE A 101 -6.65 12.78 -7.75
CA ILE A 101 -6.94 13.34 -6.43
C ILE A 101 -7.00 14.87 -6.49
N GLU A 102 -6.05 15.51 -7.18
CA GLU A 102 -6.06 16.96 -7.38
C GLU A 102 -7.29 17.43 -8.16
N THR A 103 -7.71 16.67 -9.19
CA THR A 103 -8.91 16.99 -9.99
C THR A 103 -10.19 16.85 -9.15
N VAL A 104 -10.29 15.81 -8.33
CA VAL A 104 -11.41 15.58 -7.42
C VAL A 104 -11.44 16.64 -6.30
N ASN A 105 -10.26 17.09 -5.85
CA ASN A 105 -10.08 18.12 -4.84
C ASN A 105 -10.89 17.84 -3.56
N PRO A 106 -10.68 16.70 -2.88
CA PRO A 106 -11.46 16.36 -1.70
C PRO A 106 -11.25 17.38 -0.59
N GLN A 107 -12.37 17.86 -0.01
CA GLN A 107 -12.37 18.90 0.99
C GLN A 107 -11.99 18.35 2.38
N TYR A 108 -11.62 19.21 3.31
CA TYR A 108 -11.09 18.89 4.63
C TYR A 108 -11.87 17.80 5.38
N ASN A 109 -13.21 17.85 5.34
CA ASN A 109 -14.07 16.89 6.06
C ASN A 109 -14.63 15.75 5.18
N ASN A 110 -14.27 15.69 3.89
CA ASN A 110 -14.80 14.66 3.02
C ASN A 110 -14.32 13.27 3.46
N LYS A 111 -15.23 12.32 3.42
CA LYS A 111 -14.96 10.89 3.53
C LYS A 111 -14.76 10.32 2.14
N VAL A 112 -13.57 9.80 1.90
CA VAL A 112 -13.15 9.27 0.60
C VAL A 112 -12.93 7.78 0.72
N ILE A 113 -13.47 7.01 -0.21
CA ILE A 113 -13.30 5.56 -0.24
C ILE A 113 -12.68 5.10 -1.55
N ASP A 114 -11.78 4.11 -1.46
CA ASP A 114 -11.35 3.27 -2.56
C ASP A 114 -11.96 1.87 -2.40
N LEU A 115 -12.79 1.47 -3.38
CA LEU A 115 -13.53 0.20 -3.35
C LEU A 115 -12.74 -1.02 -3.85
N SER A 116 -11.48 -0.81 -4.25
CA SER A 116 -10.56 -1.83 -4.76
C SER A 116 -9.11 -1.38 -4.53
N CYS A 117 -8.79 -1.06 -3.26
CA CYS A 117 -7.61 -0.25 -2.93
C CYS A 117 -6.26 -0.93 -3.21
N GLY A 118 -6.24 -2.24 -3.45
CA GLY A 118 -5.00 -2.97 -3.67
C GLY A 118 -4.02 -2.76 -2.51
N SER A 119 -2.75 -2.60 -2.84
CA SER A 119 -1.70 -2.25 -1.87
C SER A 119 -1.72 -0.78 -1.43
N GLY A 120 -2.71 0.01 -1.85
CA GLY A 120 -2.97 1.34 -1.29
C GLY A 120 -2.51 2.54 -2.13
N ALA A 121 -2.39 2.43 -3.44
CA ALA A 121 -1.94 3.55 -4.28
C ALA A 121 -2.77 4.82 -4.07
N PHE A 122 -4.10 4.76 -4.16
CA PHE A 122 -4.97 5.90 -3.90
C PHE A 122 -5.03 6.27 -2.41
N ILE A 123 -4.95 5.30 -1.51
CA ILE A 123 -4.91 5.53 -0.05
C ILE A 123 -3.71 6.40 0.33
N LEU A 124 -2.52 6.04 -0.17
CA LEU A 124 -1.28 6.80 0.08
C LEU A 124 -1.29 8.16 -0.62
N GLY A 125 -1.84 8.25 -1.82
CA GLY A 125 -2.04 9.51 -2.52
C GLY A 125 -2.95 10.47 -1.72
N LEU A 126 -4.07 9.97 -1.19
CA LEU A 126 -4.98 10.72 -0.32
C LEU A 126 -4.29 11.16 0.97
N LEU A 127 -3.49 10.29 1.62
CA LEU A 127 -2.71 10.67 2.80
C LEU A 127 -1.78 11.85 2.49
N LYS A 128 -0.98 11.75 1.42
CA LYS A 128 -0.11 12.83 0.97
C LYS A 128 -0.89 14.11 0.70
N TYR A 129 -2.03 14.01 0.04
CA TYR A 129 -2.89 15.15 -0.30
C TYR A 129 -3.42 15.85 0.96
N TYR A 130 -4.04 15.11 1.89
CA TYR A 130 -4.60 15.69 3.11
C TYR A 130 -3.54 16.30 4.02
N VAL A 131 -2.40 15.62 4.19
CA VAL A 131 -1.28 16.13 4.98
C VAL A 131 -0.72 17.42 4.35
N SER A 132 -0.51 17.44 3.03
CA SER A 132 0.10 18.59 2.35
C SER A 132 -0.85 19.76 2.22
N ASN A 133 -2.09 19.54 1.78
CA ASN A 133 -3.03 20.61 1.42
C ASN A 133 -3.89 21.06 2.60
N HIS A 134 -4.31 20.13 3.46
CA HIS A 134 -5.18 20.42 4.59
C HIS A 134 -4.46 20.49 5.93
N LYS A 135 -3.14 20.22 5.97
CA LYS A 135 -2.32 20.22 7.18
C LYS A 135 -2.85 19.29 8.28
N LYS A 136 -3.52 18.21 7.87
CA LYS A 136 -3.97 17.16 8.80
C LYS A 136 -2.79 16.28 9.23
N THR A 137 -2.91 15.69 10.41
CA THR A 137 -2.03 14.60 10.82
C THR A 137 -2.42 13.31 10.07
N VAL A 138 -1.48 12.37 9.96
CA VAL A 138 -1.75 11.06 9.35
C VAL A 138 -2.88 10.36 10.11
N ILE A 139 -2.85 10.41 11.45
CA ILE A 139 -3.88 9.83 12.31
C ILE A 139 -5.26 10.43 12.04
N GLN A 140 -5.37 11.75 11.90
CA GLN A 140 -6.64 12.39 11.53
C GLN A 140 -7.15 11.92 10.17
N CYS A 141 -6.26 11.80 9.18
CA CYS A 141 -6.64 11.36 7.85
C CYS A 141 -7.22 9.93 7.86
N ILE A 142 -6.57 8.99 8.53
CA ILE A 142 -7.00 7.59 8.55
C ILE A 142 -8.26 7.36 9.38
N LYS A 143 -8.49 8.16 10.44
CA LYS A 143 -9.69 8.07 11.28
C LYS A 143 -10.91 8.69 10.62
N ASP A 144 -10.75 9.85 10.02
CA ASP A 144 -11.88 10.71 9.66
C ASP A 144 -12.20 10.68 8.17
N ASN A 145 -11.19 10.50 7.30
CA ASN A 145 -11.31 10.79 5.88
C ASN A 145 -11.15 9.59 4.96
N ILE A 146 -10.25 8.65 5.27
CA ILE A 146 -9.76 7.66 4.30
C ILE A 146 -10.28 6.28 4.63
N TYR A 147 -10.95 5.67 3.65
CA TYR A 147 -11.56 4.36 3.74
C TYR A 147 -11.15 3.52 2.53
N GLY A 148 -11.03 2.20 2.72
CA GLY A 148 -10.70 1.31 1.62
C GLY A 148 -11.13 -0.12 1.85
N VAL A 149 -11.35 -0.83 0.75
CA VAL A 149 -11.56 -2.27 0.77
C VAL A 149 -10.83 -2.92 -0.38
N ASP A 150 -10.40 -4.15 -0.16
CA ASP A 150 -9.92 -5.05 -1.20
C ASP A 150 -10.33 -6.48 -0.84
N ILE A 151 -10.48 -7.34 -1.84
CA ILE A 151 -10.87 -8.74 -1.61
C ILE A 151 -9.68 -9.60 -1.15
N LEU A 152 -8.45 -9.16 -1.41
CA LEU A 152 -7.23 -9.89 -1.13
C LEU A 152 -6.62 -9.44 0.20
N ASP A 153 -6.57 -10.35 1.16
CA ASP A 153 -6.02 -10.09 2.51
C ASP A 153 -4.58 -9.55 2.48
N TYR A 154 -3.71 -10.09 1.63
CA TYR A 154 -2.33 -9.63 1.53
C TYR A 154 -2.21 -8.19 1.00
N ASN A 155 -3.13 -7.73 0.16
CA ASN A 155 -3.19 -6.33 -0.28
C ASN A 155 -3.50 -5.41 0.90
N ILE A 156 -4.49 -5.78 1.72
CA ILE A 156 -4.87 -5.01 2.90
C ILE A 156 -3.74 -4.96 3.92
N LYS A 157 -3.05 -6.08 4.16
CA LYS A 157 -1.88 -6.10 5.05
C LYS A 157 -0.77 -5.17 4.57
N ARG A 158 -0.47 -5.16 3.27
CA ARG A 158 0.51 -4.24 2.68
C ARG A 158 0.06 -2.79 2.75
N CYS A 159 -1.20 -2.52 2.44
CA CYS A 159 -1.76 -1.18 2.56
C CYS A 159 -1.61 -0.64 3.99
N LYS A 160 -1.99 -1.42 4.99
CA LYS A 160 -1.83 -1.05 6.42
C LYS A 160 -0.35 -0.86 6.79
N LEU A 161 0.53 -1.75 6.36
CA LEU A 161 1.98 -1.63 6.57
C LEU A 161 2.52 -0.30 6.02
N LEU A 162 2.14 0.07 4.80
CA LEU A 162 2.57 1.31 4.18
C LEU A 162 1.97 2.55 4.86
N ILE A 163 0.73 2.48 5.36
CA ILE A 163 0.12 3.55 6.18
C ILE A 163 0.89 3.74 7.49
N VAL A 164 1.21 2.66 8.20
CA VAL A 164 1.98 2.72 9.47
C VAL A 164 3.38 3.29 9.21
N LEU A 165 4.03 2.85 8.13
CA LEU A 165 5.33 3.37 7.74
C LEU A 165 5.27 4.86 7.37
N PHE A 166 4.21 5.28 6.67
CA PHE A 166 3.97 6.69 6.36
C PHE A 166 3.76 7.52 7.64
N GLY A 167 3.06 6.99 8.64
CA GLY A 167 2.94 7.61 9.96
C GLY A 167 4.31 7.83 10.62
N LEU A 168 5.19 6.82 10.64
CA LEU A 168 6.53 6.95 11.21
C LEU A 168 7.37 8.04 10.53
N ILE A 169 7.28 8.18 9.21
CA ILE A 169 7.98 9.26 8.47
C ILE A 169 7.51 10.64 8.95
N HIS A 170 6.25 10.74 9.37
CA HIS A 170 5.66 11.97 9.90
C HIS A 170 5.76 12.09 11.43
N ASN A 171 6.54 11.21 12.10
CA ASN A 171 6.66 11.13 13.57
C ASN A 171 5.31 10.89 14.26
N GLU A 172 4.45 10.09 13.65
CA GLU A 172 3.14 9.70 14.18
C GLU A 172 3.05 8.18 14.34
N ILE A 173 2.58 7.72 15.50
CA ILE A 173 2.39 6.30 15.78
C ILE A 173 0.95 5.93 15.42
N VAL A 174 0.81 5.34 14.25
CA VAL A 174 -0.48 4.83 13.77
C VAL A 174 -0.76 3.47 14.40
N VAL A 175 -1.94 3.28 14.97
CA VAL A 175 -2.42 2.01 15.47
C VAL A 175 -3.37 1.36 14.46
N GLU A 176 -3.34 0.04 14.37
CA GLU A 176 -4.07 -0.70 13.31
C GLU A 176 -5.58 -0.50 13.40
N GLU A 177 -6.10 -0.39 14.62
CA GLU A 177 -7.53 -0.21 14.92
C GLU A 177 -8.10 1.09 14.37
N ASP A 178 -7.25 2.09 14.16
CA ASP A 178 -7.63 3.39 13.61
C ASP A 178 -7.72 3.38 12.08
N ILE A 179 -7.23 2.33 11.42
CA ILE A 179 -7.15 2.24 9.96
C ILE A 179 -8.46 1.67 9.39
N ASN A 180 -9.20 2.49 8.65
CA ASN A 180 -10.46 2.12 8.03
C ASN A 180 -10.29 1.37 6.69
N ILE A 181 -9.36 0.43 6.65
CA ILE A 181 -9.05 -0.38 5.46
C ILE A 181 -9.32 -1.86 5.79
N HIS A 182 -10.20 -2.51 5.02
CA HIS A 182 -10.72 -3.83 5.39
C HIS A 182 -10.73 -4.81 4.21
N VAL A 183 -10.57 -6.10 4.54
CA VAL A 183 -10.81 -7.18 3.57
C VAL A 183 -12.32 -7.33 3.37
N ALA A 184 -12.79 -7.06 2.15
CA ALA A 184 -14.19 -7.25 1.81
C ALA A 184 -14.40 -7.29 0.28
N ASP A 185 -15.47 -7.96 -0.13
CA ASP A 185 -16.04 -7.82 -1.46
C ASP A 185 -16.90 -6.54 -1.49
N SER A 186 -16.43 -5.51 -2.17
CA SER A 186 -17.08 -4.19 -2.21
C SER A 186 -18.49 -4.22 -2.81
N LEU A 187 -18.77 -5.19 -3.67
CA LEU A 187 -20.09 -5.36 -4.29
C LEU A 187 -21.12 -5.98 -3.33
N LYS A 188 -20.66 -6.73 -2.33
CA LYS A 188 -21.51 -7.42 -1.34
C LYS A 188 -21.56 -6.69 0.01
N LYS A 189 -20.54 -5.87 0.30
CA LYS A 189 -20.44 -5.17 1.58
C LYS A 189 -21.56 -4.12 1.70
N LYS A 190 -22.35 -4.22 2.75
CA LYS A 190 -23.31 -3.17 3.13
C LYS A 190 -22.57 -2.07 3.90
N TRP A 191 -22.77 -0.84 3.47
CA TRP A 191 -22.19 0.33 4.10
C TRP A 191 -23.23 1.03 4.98
N GLU A 192 -22.89 1.23 6.26
CA GLU A 192 -23.74 1.95 7.21
C GLU A 192 -23.58 3.47 7.11
N MET A 193 -22.58 3.91 6.39
CA MET A 193 -22.25 5.32 6.17
C MET A 193 -22.26 5.68 4.68
N LYS A 194 -22.32 6.97 4.42
CA LYS A 194 -22.15 7.55 3.07
C LYS A 194 -20.74 8.13 2.95
N PHE A 195 -20.22 8.10 1.74
CA PHE A 195 -18.96 8.70 1.35
C PHE A 195 -19.23 9.89 0.44
N ASP A 196 -18.42 10.96 0.58
CA ASP A 196 -18.52 12.15 -0.24
C ASP A 196 -17.86 11.94 -1.59
N VAL A 197 -16.80 11.11 -1.62
CA VAL A 197 -15.98 10.83 -2.80
C VAL A 197 -15.67 9.34 -2.88
N VAL A 198 -15.72 8.82 -4.10
CA VAL A 198 -15.23 7.48 -4.44
C VAL A 198 -14.11 7.65 -5.46
N VAL A 199 -12.93 7.13 -5.15
CA VAL A 199 -11.77 7.10 -6.06
C VAL A 199 -11.24 5.69 -6.13
N GLY A 200 -10.52 5.35 -7.19
CA GLY A 200 -9.88 4.07 -7.33
C GLY A 200 -9.68 3.67 -8.79
N ASN A 201 -8.95 2.60 -8.98
CA ASN A 201 -8.78 1.95 -10.27
C ASN A 201 -9.28 0.50 -10.14
N PRO A 202 -10.58 0.23 -10.47
CA PRO A 202 -11.17 -1.09 -10.30
C PRO A 202 -10.50 -2.13 -11.20
N PRO A 203 -10.53 -3.42 -10.82
CA PRO A 203 -9.89 -4.49 -11.57
C PRO A 203 -10.53 -4.69 -12.95
N TYR A 204 -9.68 -4.88 -13.97
CA TYR A 204 -10.11 -5.15 -15.34
C TYR A 204 -10.14 -6.66 -15.59
N VAL A 205 -11.24 -7.32 -15.24
CA VAL A 205 -11.44 -8.74 -15.53
C VAL A 205 -12.37 -8.89 -16.72
N LYS A 206 -11.95 -9.66 -17.73
CA LYS A 206 -12.82 -9.94 -18.88
C LYS A 206 -14.00 -10.82 -18.44
N PHE A 207 -15.18 -10.57 -18.99
CA PHE A 207 -16.39 -11.33 -18.67
C PHE A 207 -16.20 -12.86 -18.78
N GLN A 208 -15.44 -13.30 -19.79
CA GLN A 208 -15.13 -14.73 -20.01
C GLN A 208 -14.22 -15.34 -18.93
N ASP A 209 -13.48 -14.51 -18.18
CA ASP A 209 -12.53 -14.93 -17.15
C ASP A 209 -13.17 -14.82 -15.74
N LEU A 210 -14.44 -14.37 -15.65
CA LEU A 210 -15.20 -14.32 -14.40
C LEU A 210 -15.63 -15.75 -14.00
N ASP A 211 -15.63 -16.00 -12.69
CA ASP A 211 -16.19 -17.23 -12.14
C ASP A 211 -17.68 -17.33 -12.49
N GLU A 212 -18.19 -18.57 -12.70
CA GLU A 212 -19.58 -18.81 -13.07
C GLU A 212 -20.60 -18.20 -12.08
N ASN A 213 -20.22 -18.11 -10.80
CA ASN A 213 -21.05 -17.49 -9.75
C ASN A 213 -21.08 -15.95 -9.79
N VAL A 214 -20.25 -15.32 -10.63
CA VAL A 214 -20.13 -13.86 -10.77
C VAL A 214 -20.66 -13.37 -12.11
N ARG A 215 -20.87 -14.31 -13.04
CA ARG A 215 -21.52 -14.07 -14.35
C ARG A 215 -23.04 -13.97 -14.20
#